data_c71f25a7bc69079469797e29dde71fa9
#
_entry.id   c71f25a7bc69079469797e29dde71fa9
#
_cell.length_a   1.000
_cell.length_b   1.000
_cell.length_c   1.000
_cell.angle_alpha   90.00
_cell.angle_beta   90.00
_cell.angle_gamma   90.00
#
_symmetry.space_group_name_H-M   'P 1'
#
loop_
_entity.id
_entity.type
_entity.pdbx_description
1 polymer ?
#
loop_
_entity_poly.entity_id
_entity_poly.type
_entity_poly.pdbx_seq_one_letter_code
_entity_poly.pdbx_strand_id
1 'polypeptide(L)'
;MQTWHDALAAEKAQPYFQHILASVRAERASGQIVYPPAADVFNAFKLTEFAQTKVVILGQDPYHNERQAHGLAFSVQQGISPPPSLVNIYKELADDIAGFQIPVSGCLNHWAEQGVLLLNTVLTVRAHQAHSHANLGWETFTDRVIAQLNAHRQNLVFMLWGSHAQKKGAMIDRRRHLVLTAPHPSPLSAYRGFFGCRHFSQANAYLAQHGIAPIDWQIQAA
;
A
#
# COMPACT_ATOMS: atom_id res chain seq x y z
N MET A 1 8.92 1.35 20.23
CA MET A 1 8.99 0.64 18.91
C MET A 1 9.17 1.67 17.83
N GLN A 2 10.28 1.67 17.11
CA GLN A 2 10.65 2.71 16.15
C GLN A 2 10.79 2.17 14.72
N THR A 3 11.21 0.94 14.58
CA THR A 3 11.53 0.35 13.27
C THR A 3 10.65 -0.86 12.94
N TRP A 4 10.54 -1.18 11.66
CA TRP A 4 9.92 -2.43 11.22
C TRP A 4 10.67 -3.65 11.73
N HIS A 5 11.98 -3.55 11.92
CA HIS A 5 12.74 -4.63 12.53
C HIS A 5 12.22 -4.93 13.94
N ASP A 6 12.05 -3.90 14.78
CA ASP A 6 11.49 -4.07 16.12
C ASP A 6 10.07 -4.65 16.10
N ALA A 7 9.24 -4.15 15.18
CA ALA A 7 7.83 -4.53 15.09
C ALA A 7 7.62 -5.96 14.58
N LEU A 8 8.49 -6.45 13.72
CA LEU A 8 8.27 -7.66 12.93
C LEU A 8 9.33 -8.76 13.14
N ALA A 9 10.33 -8.54 13.99
CA ALA A 9 11.41 -9.53 14.21
C ALA A 9 10.85 -10.89 14.64
N ALA A 10 9.94 -10.91 15.61
CA ALA A 10 9.30 -12.14 16.08
C ALA A 10 8.46 -12.81 15.00
N GLU A 11 7.77 -12.04 14.19
CA GLU A 11 6.93 -12.55 13.09
C GLU A 11 7.79 -13.16 11.98
N LYS A 12 8.89 -12.49 11.62
CA LYS A 12 9.83 -12.98 10.61
C LYS A 12 10.53 -14.28 11.01
N ALA A 13 10.60 -14.57 12.29
CA ALA A 13 11.16 -15.84 12.82
C ALA A 13 10.17 -17.01 12.74
N GLN A 14 8.89 -16.75 12.44
CA GLN A 14 7.88 -17.79 12.36
C GLN A 14 8.09 -18.72 11.16
N PRO A 15 7.79 -20.03 11.31
CA PRO A 15 7.97 -20.99 10.22
C PRO A 15 7.21 -20.63 8.95
N TYR A 16 5.99 -20.10 9.05
CA TYR A 16 5.21 -19.76 7.88
C TYR A 16 5.89 -18.65 7.03
N PHE A 17 6.50 -17.66 7.69
CA PHE A 17 7.21 -16.58 7.00
C PHE A 17 8.45 -17.11 6.28
N GLN A 18 9.21 -17.96 6.94
CA GLN A 18 10.38 -18.63 6.33
C GLN A 18 9.95 -19.51 5.15
N HIS A 19 8.80 -20.19 5.27
CA HIS A 19 8.23 -20.98 4.18
C HIS A 19 7.86 -20.10 2.97
N ILE A 20 7.26 -18.92 3.18
CA ILE A 20 6.97 -17.97 2.09
C ILE A 20 8.25 -17.62 1.34
N LEU A 21 9.28 -17.19 2.06
CA LEU A 21 10.55 -16.78 1.45
C LEU A 21 11.22 -17.92 0.68
N ALA A 22 11.21 -19.12 1.26
CA ALA A 22 11.77 -20.31 0.61
C ALA A 22 10.99 -20.68 -0.66
N SER A 23 9.66 -20.61 -0.63
CA SER A 23 8.80 -20.93 -1.77
C SER A 23 9.02 -19.94 -2.92
N VAL A 24 9.07 -18.64 -2.64
CA VAL A 24 9.32 -17.62 -3.66
C VAL A 24 10.72 -17.78 -4.26
N ARG A 25 11.71 -18.03 -3.43
CA ARG A 25 13.09 -18.29 -3.88
C ARG A 25 13.17 -19.51 -4.80
N ALA A 26 12.48 -20.60 -4.43
CA ALA A 26 12.44 -21.82 -5.23
C ALA A 26 11.79 -21.59 -6.60
N GLU A 27 10.69 -20.83 -6.65
CA GLU A 27 10.06 -20.48 -7.92
C GLU A 27 10.99 -19.67 -8.82
N ARG A 28 11.67 -18.66 -8.28
CA ARG A 28 12.65 -17.86 -9.03
C ARG A 28 13.81 -18.73 -9.53
N ALA A 29 14.30 -19.64 -8.70
CA ALA A 29 15.39 -20.56 -9.08
C ALA A 29 14.99 -21.55 -10.16
N SER A 30 13.70 -21.91 -10.24
CA SER A 30 13.16 -22.79 -11.30
C SER A 30 12.89 -22.06 -12.62
N GLY A 31 13.17 -20.75 -12.71
CA GLY A 31 12.92 -19.94 -13.90
C GLY A 31 11.55 -19.28 -13.94
N GLN A 32 10.72 -19.44 -12.90
CA GLN A 32 9.43 -18.74 -12.82
C GLN A 32 9.69 -17.26 -12.57
N ILE A 33 9.10 -16.41 -13.42
CA ILE A 33 9.16 -14.96 -13.21
C ILE A 33 8.15 -14.59 -12.12
N VAL A 34 8.66 -13.93 -11.07
CA VAL A 34 7.87 -13.45 -9.94
C VAL A 34 8.07 -11.95 -9.79
N TYR A 35 6.97 -11.21 -9.64
CA TYR A 35 6.98 -9.77 -9.39
C TYR A 35 6.63 -9.46 -7.92
N PRO A 36 7.13 -8.34 -7.39
CA PRO A 36 8.16 -7.47 -7.95
C PRO A 36 9.53 -8.15 -7.97
N PRO A 37 10.57 -7.52 -8.54
CA PRO A 37 11.95 -7.99 -8.41
C PRO A 37 12.32 -8.27 -6.95
N ALA A 38 13.19 -9.24 -6.71
CA ALA A 38 13.51 -9.71 -5.35
C ALA A 38 13.94 -8.57 -4.41
N ALA A 39 14.68 -7.59 -4.91
CA ALA A 39 15.12 -6.44 -4.13
C ALA A 39 13.99 -5.51 -3.71
N ASP A 40 12.84 -5.56 -4.38
CA ASP A 40 11.72 -4.62 -4.20
C ASP A 40 10.55 -5.19 -3.39
N VAL A 41 10.57 -6.48 -3.03
CA VAL A 41 9.45 -7.14 -2.34
C VAL A 41 9.03 -6.39 -1.06
N PHE A 42 9.99 -5.88 -0.30
CA PHE A 42 9.76 -5.15 0.95
C PHE A 42 9.95 -3.64 0.81
N ASN A 43 9.79 -3.11 -0.38
CA ASN A 43 10.10 -1.70 -0.67
C ASN A 43 9.21 -0.72 0.13
N ALA A 44 7.95 -1.09 0.38
CA ALA A 44 7.04 -0.29 1.21
C ALA A 44 7.62 -0.03 2.60
N PHE A 45 8.25 -1.04 3.20
CA PHE A 45 8.89 -0.93 4.53
C PHE A 45 10.22 -0.17 4.50
N LYS A 46 10.93 -0.24 3.39
CA LYS A 46 12.21 0.47 3.22
C LYS A 46 12.00 1.98 3.07
N LEU A 47 10.98 2.39 2.32
CA LEU A 47 10.69 3.79 2.05
C LEU A 47 9.87 4.46 3.17
N THR A 48 9.11 3.68 3.92
CA THR A 48 8.24 4.19 4.99
C THR A 48 8.52 3.42 6.28
N GLU A 49 9.37 3.98 7.14
CA GLU A 49 9.71 3.35 8.42
C GLU A 49 8.51 3.34 9.38
N PHE A 50 8.50 2.40 10.33
CA PHE A 50 7.41 2.18 11.29
C PHE A 50 7.02 3.46 12.02
N ALA A 51 7.99 4.15 12.61
CA ALA A 51 7.75 5.38 13.38
C ALA A 51 7.37 6.58 12.50
N GLN A 52 7.65 6.52 11.21
CA GLN A 52 7.37 7.60 10.24
C GLN A 52 6.05 7.42 9.51
N THR A 53 5.40 6.27 9.64
CA THR A 53 4.12 5.99 8.99
C THR A 53 3.05 6.97 9.49
N LYS A 54 2.34 7.59 8.57
CA LYS A 54 1.24 8.54 8.82
C LYS A 54 -0.07 8.06 8.22
N VAL A 55 -0.01 7.55 7.00
CA VAL A 55 -1.15 7.07 6.22
C VAL A 55 -0.85 5.64 5.76
N VAL A 56 -1.84 4.77 5.80
CA VAL A 56 -1.75 3.40 5.28
C VAL A 56 -2.79 3.22 4.19
N ILE A 57 -2.35 2.86 3.00
CA ILE A 57 -3.22 2.52 1.87
C ILE A 57 -3.01 1.04 1.55
N LEU A 58 -4.07 0.24 1.61
CA LEU A 58 -4.00 -1.20 1.34
C LEU A 58 -4.34 -1.50 -0.12
N GLY A 59 -3.45 -2.21 -0.80
CA GLY A 59 -3.72 -2.86 -2.08
C GLY A 59 -3.90 -4.38 -1.89
N GLN A 60 -4.11 -5.11 -2.97
CA GLN A 60 -4.24 -6.57 -2.94
C GLN A 60 -2.91 -7.25 -3.23
N ASP A 61 -2.68 -7.70 -4.46
CA ASP A 61 -1.41 -8.26 -4.88
C ASP A 61 -0.71 -7.32 -5.88
N PRO A 62 0.59 -7.54 -6.14
CA PRO A 62 1.34 -6.70 -7.08
C PRO A 62 0.78 -6.80 -8.51
N TYR A 63 1.05 -5.80 -9.32
CA TYR A 63 0.85 -5.91 -10.77
C TYR A 63 1.64 -7.10 -11.33
N HIS A 64 1.02 -7.87 -12.20
CA HIS A 64 1.60 -9.12 -12.71
C HIS A 64 2.17 -9.02 -14.14
N ASN A 65 2.18 -7.81 -14.71
CA ASN A 65 2.82 -7.54 -16.00
C ASN A 65 4.22 -6.96 -15.80
N GLU A 66 5.02 -7.06 -16.86
CA GLU A 66 6.41 -6.60 -16.84
C GLU A 66 6.54 -5.12 -16.48
N ARG A 67 7.59 -4.78 -15.73
CA ARG A 67 8.04 -3.41 -15.47
C ARG A 67 7.05 -2.55 -14.66
N GLN A 68 6.02 -3.13 -14.10
CA GLN A 68 5.04 -2.39 -13.30
C GLN A 68 5.36 -2.42 -11.80
N ALA A 69 5.26 -3.59 -11.17
CA ALA A 69 5.42 -3.73 -9.73
C ALA A 69 6.83 -3.40 -9.23
N HIS A 70 6.90 -2.64 -8.14
CA HIS A 70 8.17 -2.33 -7.45
C HIS A 70 8.00 -2.29 -5.91
N GLY A 71 7.02 -3.00 -5.39
CA GLY A 71 6.84 -3.19 -3.94
C GLY A 71 5.99 -2.14 -3.24
N LEU A 72 5.35 -1.23 -3.96
CA LEU A 72 4.39 -0.26 -3.43
C LEU A 72 3.01 -0.48 -4.06
N ALA A 73 1.98 -0.57 -3.22
CA ALA A 73 0.60 -0.72 -3.69
C ALA A 73 0.20 0.43 -4.62
N PHE A 74 -0.50 0.10 -5.71
CA PHE A 74 -0.97 1.01 -6.76
C PHE A 74 0.12 1.66 -7.61
N SER A 75 1.36 1.67 -7.17
CA SER A 75 2.49 2.32 -7.82
C SER A 75 3.10 1.44 -8.91
N VAL A 76 3.62 2.07 -9.95
CA VAL A 76 4.44 1.44 -10.99
C VAL A 76 5.85 2.03 -11.00
N GLN A 77 6.77 1.33 -11.65
CA GLN A 77 8.15 1.78 -11.78
C GLN A 77 8.24 3.14 -12.48
N GLN A 78 9.30 3.86 -12.21
CA GLN A 78 9.57 5.15 -12.86
C GLN A 78 9.50 5.03 -14.38
N GLY A 79 8.83 5.98 -15.01
CA GLY A 79 8.67 6.01 -16.46
C GLY A 79 7.56 5.13 -17.02
N ILE A 80 6.81 4.43 -16.16
CA ILE A 80 5.66 3.62 -16.57
C ILE A 80 4.37 4.41 -16.34
N SER A 81 3.46 4.34 -17.30
CA SER A 81 2.17 5.02 -17.23
C SER A 81 1.29 4.47 -16.11
N PRO A 82 0.48 5.33 -15.46
CA PRO A 82 -0.42 4.88 -14.41
C PRO A 82 -1.42 3.82 -14.91
N PRO A 83 -1.55 2.68 -14.21
CA PRO A 83 -2.62 1.71 -14.46
C PRO A 83 -4.02 2.29 -14.16
N PRO A 84 -5.11 1.63 -14.62
CA PRO A 84 -6.47 2.18 -14.53
C PRO A 84 -6.91 2.60 -13.12
N SER A 85 -6.62 1.81 -12.09
CA SER A 85 -6.96 2.20 -10.71
C SER A 85 -6.22 3.46 -10.26
N LEU A 86 -4.93 3.58 -10.62
CA LEU A 86 -4.14 4.77 -10.29
C LEU A 86 -4.59 6.00 -11.08
N VAL A 87 -5.01 5.83 -12.32
CA VAL A 87 -5.64 6.92 -13.09
C VAL A 87 -6.85 7.46 -12.33
N ASN A 88 -7.70 6.60 -11.77
CA ASN A 88 -8.87 7.00 -10.99
C ASN A 88 -8.49 7.66 -9.66
N ILE A 89 -7.43 7.18 -8.99
CA ILE A 89 -6.88 7.83 -7.80
C ILE A 89 -6.45 9.26 -8.14
N TYR A 90 -5.76 9.46 -9.25
CA TYR A 90 -5.34 10.80 -9.68
C TYR A 90 -6.52 11.71 -10.04
N LYS A 91 -7.58 11.16 -10.64
CA LYS A 91 -8.81 11.94 -10.90
C LYS A 91 -9.47 12.42 -9.61
N GLU A 92 -9.58 11.55 -8.61
CA GLU A 92 -10.11 11.94 -7.30
C GLU A 92 -9.23 12.98 -6.63
N LEU A 93 -7.89 12.83 -6.70
CA LEU A 93 -6.95 13.84 -6.19
C LEU A 93 -7.14 15.20 -6.87
N ALA A 94 -7.34 15.23 -8.17
CA ALA A 94 -7.58 16.48 -8.91
C ALA A 94 -8.85 17.20 -8.47
N ASP A 95 -9.89 16.44 -8.10
CA ASP A 95 -11.14 16.99 -7.58
C ASP A 95 -11.05 17.38 -6.10
N ASP A 96 -10.26 16.67 -5.31
CA ASP A 96 -10.17 16.81 -3.86
C ASP A 96 -9.13 17.84 -3.40
N ILE A 97 -7.99 17.91 -4.07
CA ILE A 97 -6.86 18.77 -3.69
C ILE A 97 -6.72 19.92 -4.67
N ALA A 98 -6.94 21.13 -4.18
CA ALA A 98 -6.82 22.33 -5.00
C ALA A 98 -5.41 22.46 -5.60
N GLY A 99 -5.34 22.68 -6.92
CA GLY A 99 -4.08 22.83 -7.63
C GLY A 99 -3.36 21.55 -7.98
N PHE A 100 -3.91 20.37 -7.64
CA PHE A 100 -3.30 19.10 -8.02
C PHE A 100 -3.26 18.93 -9.54
N GLN A 101 -2.07 18.67 -10.07
CA GLN A 101 -1.85 18.41 -11.49
C GLN A 101 -1.70 16.90 -11.69
N ILE A 102 -2.52 16.31 -12.56
CA ILE A 102 -2.46 14.87 -12.84
C ILE A 102 -1.09 14.52 -13.42
N PRO A 103 -0.28 13.70 -12.72
CA PRO A 103 1.07 13.38 -13.18
C PRO A 103 1.06 12.41 -14.36
N VAL A 104 2.10 12.47 -15.16
CA VAL A 104 2.35 11.48 -16.22
C VAL A 104 2.92 10.19 -15.64
N SER A 105 3.71 10.30 -14.59
CA SER A 105 4.33 9.17 -13.90
C SER A 105 3.35 8.44 -12.98
N GLY A 106 3.43 7.11 -12.96
CA GLY A 106 2.73 6.26 -11.99
C GLY A 106 3.56 5.87 -10.78
N CYS A 107 4.75 6.44 -10.58
CA CYS A 107 5.61 6.13 -9.44
C CYS A 107 5.24 6.95 -8.21
N LEU A 108 4.88 6.27 -7.12
CA LEU A 108 4.40 6.88 -5.87
C LEU A 108 5.47 6.98 -4.78
N ASN A 109 6.76 6.89 -5.13
CA ASN A 109 7.85 6.99 -4.15
C ASN A 109 7.74 8.25 -3.29
N HIS A 110 7.37 9.38 -3.87
CA HIS A 110 7.23 10.65 -3.16
C HIS A 110 6.21 10.57 -2.01
N TRP A 111 5.12 9.83 -2.17
CA TRP A 111 4.17 9.59 -1.08
C TRP A 111 4.80 8.73 0.02
N ALA A 112 5.44 7.63 -0.38
CA ALA A 112 6.05 6.69 0.57
C ALA A 112 7.12 7.37 1.44
N GLU A 113 7.95 8.20 0.85
CA GLU A 113 9.01 8.96 1.53
C GLU A 113 8.46 9.96 2.57
N GLN A 114 7.22 10.36 2.45
CA GLN A 114 6.53 11.25 3.39
C GLN A 114 5.79 10.52 4.52
N GLY A 115 5.74 9.19 4.50
CA GLY A 115 5.05 8.40 5.51
C GLY A 115 3.76 7.74 5.05
N VAL A 116 3.52 7.63 3.75
CA VAL A 116 2.41 6.86 3.20
C VAL A 116 2.86 5.42 2.96
N LEU A 117 2.44 4.51 3.82
CA LEU A 117 2.70 3.07 3.67
C LEU A 117 1.75 2.50 2.60
N LEU A 118 2.29 2.25 1.43
CA LEU A 118 1.56 1.65 0.30
C LEU A 118 1.74 0.13 0.35
N LEU A 119 0.87 -0.54 1.09
CA LEU A 119 1.02 -1.95 1.44
C LEU A 119 0.06 -2.83 0.65
N ASN A 120 0.59 -3.71 -0.19
CA ASN A 120 -0.18 -4.84 -0.71
C ASN A 120 -0.36 -5.90 0.38
N THR A 121 -1.51 -6.57 0.41
CA THR A 121 -1.79 -7.64 1.38
C THR A 121 -1.08 -8.93 1.02
N VAL A 122 -0.76 -9.13 -0.26
CA VAL A 122 0.09 -10.19 -0.81
C VAL A 122 1.28 -9.52 -1.50
N LEU A 123 2.50 -9.88 -1.17
CA LEU A 123 3.68 -9.11 -1.57
C LEU A 123 4.38 -9.63 -2.84
N THR A 124 3.97 -10.79 -3.36
CA THR A 124 4.52 -11.36 -4.59
C THR A 124 3.43 -11.93 -5.47
N VAL A 125 3.73 -12.07 -6.76
CA VAL A 125 2.81 -12.66 -7.76
C VAL A 125 3.63 -13.26 -8.89
N ARG A 126 3.16 -14.37 -9.47
CA ARG A 126 3.75 -14.91 -10.71
C ARG A 126 3.38 -14.03 -11.91
N ALA A 127 4.31 -13.88 -12.83
CA ALA A 127 4.07 -13.16 -14.07
C ALA A 127 2.80 -13.64 -14.78
N HIS A 128 1.94 -12.70 -15.15
CA HIS A 128 0.68 -12.92 -15.87
C HIS A 128 -0.36 -13.80 -15.16
N GLN A 129 -0.18 -14.04 -13.84
CA GLN A 129 -1.07 -14.90 -13.05
C GLN A 129 -1.54 -14.16 -11.79
N ALA A 130 -2.56 -13.31 -11.95
CA ALA A 130 -3.16 -12.58 -10.82
C ALA A 130 -3.57 -13.56 -9.71
N HIS A 131 -3.37 -13.15 -8.45
CA HIS A 131 -3.69 -13.92 -7.25
C HIS A 131 -2.92 -15.25 -7.09
N SER A 132 -1.88 -15.50 -7.89
CA SER A 132 -1.13 -16.76 -7.86
C SER A 132 -0.46 -17.07 -6.53
N HIS A 133 -0.16 -16.05 -5.70
CA HIS A 133 0.43 -16.22 -4.38
C HIS A 133 -0.54 -15.91 -3.22
N ALA A 134 -1.84 -15.85 -3.50
CA ALA A 134 -2.87 -15.52 -2.49
C ALA A 134 -2.88 -16.49 -1.28
N ASN A 135 -2.51 -17.75 -1.49
CA ASN A 135 -2.51 -18.79 -0.46
C ASN A 135 -1.11 -19.14 0.08
N LEU A 136 -0.11 -18.31 -0.22
CA LEU A 136 1.28 -18.57 0.18
C LEU A 136 1.56 -18.27 1.66
N GLY A 137 0.75 -17.39 2.26
CA GLY A 137 0.88 -16.97 3.67
C GLY A 137 1.13 -15.47 3.86
N TRP A 138 1.29 -14.70 2.78
CA TRP A 138 1.53 -13.25 2.88
C TRP A 138 0.47 -12.51 3.68
N GLU A 139 -0.81 -12.91 3.58
CA GLU A 139 -1.89 -12.22 4.27
C GLU A 139 -1.77 -12.35 5.80
N THR A 140 -1.29 -13.47 6.31
CA THR A 140 -0.97 -13.61 7.73
C THR A 140 0.09 -12.60 8.16
N PHE A 141 1.14 -12.45 7.37
CA PHE A 141 2.20 -11.49 7.64
C PHE A 141 1.70 -10.04 7.61
N THR A 142 0.93 -9.67 6.59
CA THR A 142 0.41 -8.30 6.47
C THR A 142 -0.69 -7.99 7.49
N ASP A 143 -1.45 -8.98 7.95
CA ASP A 143 -2.33 -8.82 9.13
C ASP A 143 -1.52 -8.42 10.37
N ARG A 144 -0.36 -9.03 10.58
CA ARG A 144 0.51 -8.67 11.71
C ARG A 144 1.12 -7.28 11.55
N VAL A 145 1.45 -6.88 10.34
CA VAL A 145 1.90 -5.50 10.06
C VAL A 145 0.85 -4.49 10.51
N ILE A 146 -0.40 -4.69 10.11
CA ILE A 146 -1.52 -3.81 10.49
C ILE A 146 -1.75 -3.85 12.00
N ALA A 147 -1.69 -5.03 12.62
CA ALA A 147 -1.86 -5.19 14.06
C ALA A 147 -0.78 -4.43 14.85
N GLN A 148 0.47 -4.45 14.41
CA GLN A 148 1.56 -3.71 15.06
C GLN A 148 1.35 -2.19 14.96
N LEU A 149 0.98 -1.70 13.80
CA LEU A 149 0.63 -0.29 13.62
C LEU A 149 -0.54 0.12 14.52
N ASN A 150 -1.61 -0.68 14.51
CA ASN A 150 -2.79 -0.41 15.32
C ASN A 150 -2.47 -0.35 16.82
N ALA A 151 -1.64 -1.27 17.32
CA ALA A 151 -1.34 -1.38 18.75
C ALA A 151 -0.30 -0.36 19.24
N HIS A 152 0.68 -0.02 18.43
CA HIS A 152 1.87 0.73 18.87
C HIS A 152 2.00 2.14 18.27
N ARG A 153 1.10 2.53 17.39
CA ARG A 153 1.04 3.88 16.84
C ARG A 153 -0.27 4.55 17.24
N GLN A 154 -0.34 5.87 17.04
CA GLN A 154 -1.54 6.67 17.25
C GLN A 154 -1.70 7.67 16.11
N ASN A 155 -2.96 8.08 15.89
CA ASN A 155 -3.29 9.13 14.93
C ASN A 155 -2.84 8.80 13.49
N LEU A 156 -2.89 7.52 13.12
CA LEU A 156 -2.72 7.08 11.74
C LEU A 156 -4.02 7.25 10.95
N VAL A 157 -3.89 7.40 9.64
CA VAL A 157 -5.02 7.36 8.71
C VAL A 157 -4.95 6.07 7.91
N PHE A 158 -6.01 5.27 7.95
CA PHE A 158 -6.12 4.06 7.12
C PHE A 158 -7.14 4.32 6.01
N MET A 159 -6.71 4.18 4.77
CA MET A 159 -7.57 4.25 3.59
C MET A 159 -7.85 2.84 3.09
N LEU A 160 -9.08 2.40 3.26
CA LEU A 160 -9.52 1.04 2.96
C LEU A 160 -10.51 1.05 1.80
N TRP A 161 -10.01 0.74 0.61
CA TRP A 161 -10.79 0.79 -0.62
C TRP A 161 -11.20 -0.61 -1.07
N GLY A 162 -12.52 -0.83 -1.08
CA GLY A 162 -13.13 -2.11 -1.43
C GLY A 162 -13.26 -3.06 -0.25
N SER A 163 -14.06 -4.11 -0.44
CA SER A 163 -14.42 -5.05 0.64
C SER A 163 -13.22 -5.82 1.20
N HIS A 164 -12.26 -6.18 0.35
CA HIS A 164 -11.07 -6.91 0.78
C HIS A 164 -10.24 -6.09 1.79
N ALA A 165 -9.92 -4.84 1.45
CA ALA A 165 -9.20 -3.95 2.35
C ALA A 165 -9.99 -3.65 3.63
N GLN A 166 -11.31 -3.47 3.53
CA GLN A 166 -12.17 -3.19 4.68
C GLN A 166 -12.23 -4.37 5.66
N LYS A 167 -12.28 -5.60 5.17
CA LYS A 167 -12.18 -6.81 6.01
C LYS A 167 -10.82 -6.88 6.71
N LYS A 168 -9.76 -6.63 5.98
CA LYS A 168 -8.37 -6.61 6.48
C LYS A 168 -8.22 -5.60 7.62
N GLY A 169 -8.85 -4.44 7.50
CA GLY A 169 -8.80 -3.34 8.46
C GLY A 169 -9.88 -3.39 9.54
N ALA A 170 -10.70 -4.45 9.63
CA ALA A 170 -11.82 -4.53 10.59
C ALA A 170 -11.37 -4.46 12.06
N MET A 171 -10.13 -4.87 12.36
CA MET A 171 -9.57 -4.89 13.71
C MET A 171 -8.99 -3.54 14.16
N ILE A 172 -8.93 -2.53 13.30
CA ILE A 172 -8.33 -1.22 13.61
C ILE A 172 -9.18 -0.47 14.63
N ASP A 173 -8.55 0.03 15.69
CA ASP A 173 -9.22 0.83 16.73
C ASP A 173 -9.49 2.26 16.21
N ARG A 174 -10.75 2.54 15.92
CA ARG A 174 -11.21 3.82 15.39
C ARG A 174 -11.17 4.97 16.42
N ARG A 175 -10.95 4.67 17.68
CA ARG A 175 -10.72 5.70 18.71
C ARG A 175 -9.29 6.23 18.68
N ARG A 176 -8.36 5.44 18.13
CA ARG A 176 -6.94 5.77 18.06
C ARG A 176 -6.52 6.26 16.68
N HIS A 177 -7.22 5.84 15.65
CA HIS A 177 -6.89 6.08 14.25
C HIS A 177 -8.11 6.51 13.45
N LEU A 178 -7.88 7.27 12.39
CA LEU A 178 -8.91 7.55 11.39
C LEU A 178 -8.97 6.41 10.37
N VAL A 179 -10.16 5.84 10.19
CA VAL A 179 -10.39 4.82 9.16
C VAL A 179 -11.36 5.37 8.13
N LEU A 180 -10.89 5.52 6.90
CA LEU A 180 -11.65 6.01 5.75
C LEU A 180 -11.96 4.84 4.82
N THR A 181 -13.23 4.64 4.49
CA THR A 181 -13.68 3.56 3.62
C THR A 181 -14.37 4.10 2.37
N ALA A 182 -14.13 3.45 1.24
CA ALA A 182 -14.78 3.74 -0.04
C ALA A 182 -14.77 2.48 -0.91
N PRO A 183 -15.58 2.44 -1.99
CA PRO A 183 -15.39 1.43 -3.03
C PRO A 183 -14.00 1.48 -3.62
N HIS A 184 -13.56 0.38 -4.24
CA HIS A 184 -12.24 0.31 -4.86
C HIS A 184 -12.12 1.27 -6.06
N PRO A 185 -10.94 1.89 -6.29
CA PRO A 185 -10.73 2.83 -7.41
C PRO A 185 -10.69 2.18 -8.79
N SER A 186 -10.79 0.85 -8.89
CA SER A 186 -10.93 0.15 -10.17
C SER A 186 -12.04 0.75 -11.02
N PRO A 187 -11.90 0.78 -12.37
CA PRO A 187 -12.98 1.20 -13.26
C PRO A 187 -14.30 0.48 -13.04
N LEU A 188 -14.27 -0.75 -12.49
CA LEU A 188 -15.47 -1.54 -12.18
C LEU A 188 -16.30 -0.99 -11.01
N SER A 189 -15.71 -0.16 -10.14
CA SER A 189 -16.34 0.26 -8.88
C SER A 189 -16.15 1.74 -8.52
N ALA A 190 -15.25 2.44 -9.17
CA ALA A 190 -14.91 3.82 -8.81
C ALA A 190 -16.12 4.78 -8.80
N TYR A 191 -17.05 4.61 -9.74
CA TYR A 191 -18.27 5.42 -9.84
C TYR A 191 -19.33 5.08 -8.78
N ARG A 192 -19.09 4.04 -7.97
CA ARG A 192 -20.02 3.63 -6.90
C ARG A 192 -19.73 4.34 -5.57
N GLY A 193 -18.80 5.30 -5.55
CA GLY A 193 -18.50 6.09 -4.36
C GLY A 193 -17.01 6.29 -4.04
N PHE A 194 -16.09 5.81 -4.87
CA PHE A 194 -14.68 6.21 -4.76
C PHE A 194 -14.51 7.67 -5.21
N PHE A 195 -15.04 8.02 -6.38
CA PHE A 195 -15.09 9.42 -6.78
C PHE A 195 -15.99 10.22 -5.85
N GLY A 196 -15.46 11.29 -5.30
CA GLY A 196 -16.12 12.12 -4.30
C GLY A 196 -15.87 11.70 -2.86
N CYS A 197 -15.08 10.65 -2.60
CA CYS A 197 -14.80 10.19 -1.23
C CYS A 197 -13.92 11.18 -0.44
N ARG A 198 -13.13 12.01 -1.12
CA ARG A 198 -12.32 13.09 -0.52
C ARG A 198 -11.36 12.62 0.58
N HIS A 199 -10.86 11.41 0.46
CA HIS A 199 -10.00 10.80 1.47
C HIS A 199 -8.69 11.57 1.67
N PHE A 200 -8.15 12.17 0.62
CA PHE A 200 -6.83 12.84 0.65
C PHE A 200 -6.87 14.14 1.46
N SER A 201 -7.89 14.96 1.28
CA SER A 201 -8.10 16.17 2.08
C SER A 201 -8.51 15.84 3.52
N GLN A 202 -9.34 14.81 3.71
CA GLN A 202 -9.72 14.35 5.04
C GLN A 202 -8.51 13.82 5.82
N ALA A 203 -7.63 13.05 5.17
CA ALA A 203 -6.39 12.59 5.80
C ALA A 203 -5.52 13.78 6.26
N ASN A 204 -5.33 14.76 5.39
CA ASN A 204 -4.52 15.94 5.72
C ASN A 204 -5.13 16.78 6.84
N ALA A 205 -6.44 16.96 6.85
CA ALA A 205 -7.14 17.65 7.94
C ALA A 205 -6.94 16.93 9.28
N TYR A 206 -7.08 15.61 9.29
CA TYR A 206 -6.87 14.79 10.48
C TYR A 206 -5.42 14.87 11.00
N LEU A 207 -4.45 14.74 10.10
CA LEU A 207 -3.02 14.85 10.47
C LEU A 207 -2.72 16.21 11.07
N ALA A 208 -3.19 17.29 10.44
CA ALA A 208 -2.98 18.66 10.93
C ALA A 208 -3.61 18.88 12.32
N GLN A 209 -4.80 18.34 12.58
CA GLN A 209 -5.45 18.40 13.89
C GLN A 209 -4.62 17.76 15.00
N HIS A 210 -3.78 16.78 14.67
CA HIS A 210 -2.92 16.06 15.61
C HIS A 210 -1.46 16.54 15.60
N GLY A 211 -1.19 17.69 14.98
CA GLY A 211 0.15 18.27 14.92
C GLY A 211 1.13 17.49 14.03
N ILE A 212 0.61 16.70 13.11
CA ILE A 212 1.39 15.90 12.16
C ILE A 212 1.39 16.62 10.80
N ALA A 213 2.57 16.74 10.18
CA ALA A 213 2.67 17.38 8.88
C ALA A 213 1.80 16.67 7.84
N PRO A 214 0.92 17.38 7.14
CA PRO A 214 0.12 16.82 6.05
C PRO A 214 0.97 16.23 4.93
N ILE A 215 0.37 15.39 4.12
CA ILE A 215 1.02 14.80 2.94
C ILE A 215 0.92 15.78 1.78
N ASP A 216 2.04 16.04 1.12
CA ASP A 216 2.05 16.63 -0.21
C ASP A 216 1.74 15.52 -1.24
N TRP A 217 0.51 15.48 -1.70
CA TRP A 217 0.03 14.47 -2.63
C TRP A 217 0.51 14.69 -4.05
N GLN A 218 1.06 15.87 -4.38
CA GLN A 218 1.56 16.14 -5.71
C GLN A 218 2.77 15.28 -6.01
N ILE A 219 2.75 14.62 -7.16
CA ILE A 219 3.89 13.90 -7.71
C ILE A 219 4.51 14.78 -8.77
N GLN A 220 5.77 15.11 -8.59
CA GLN A 220 6.51 15.91 -9.55
C GLN A 220 6.82 15.07 -10.79
N ALA A 221 6.76 15.72 -11.96
CA ALA A 221 7.28 15.13 -13.18
C ALA A 221 8.78 14.87 -13.00
N ALA A 222 9.21 13.67 -13.33
CA ALA A 222 10.62 13.33 -13.32
C ALA A 222 11.37 14.08 -14.42
#